data_b3448399813d82065b3e0fc05c5c805a
#
_entry.id   b3448399813d82065b3e0fc05c5c805a
#
_cell.length_a   1.000
_cell.length_b   1.000
_cell.length_c   1.000
_cell.angle_alpha   90.00
_cell.angle_beta   90.00
_cell.angle_gamma   90.00
#
_symmetry.space_group_name_H-M   'P 1'
#
loop_
_entity.id
_entity.type
_entity.pdbx_description
1 polymer ?
#
loop_
_entity_poly.entity_id
_entity_poly.type
_entity_poly.pdbx_seq_one_letter_code
_entity_poly.pdbx_strand_id
1 'polypeptide(L)'
;IYPTLKKLEAEKLVTKQQISQTDRPNKNIYTITKAGQAAFSKAISEPTSDEILKSDFLMHLYFSQDLPTEQVALFFKEEISRKEAKLATLQAQLATWLENSMTDRQQITFDYGIAYYTATLEVLKKAAKSIAS
;
A
#
# COMPACT_ATOMS: atom_id res chain seq x y z
N ILE A 1 9.86 -8.26 3.06
CA ILE A 1 9.02 -9.43 3.40
C ILE A 1 9.86 -10.59 3.94
N TYR A 2 10.93 -10.96 3.26
CA TYR A 2 11.78 -12.09 3.70
C TYR A 2 12.38 -11.91 5.11
N PRO A 3 12.95 -10.72 5.48
CA PRO A 3 13.46 -10.56 6.85
C PRO A 3 12.38 -10.72 7.91
N THR A 4 11.16 -10.25 7.64
CA THR A 4 10.03 -10.39 8.56
C THR A 4 9.60 -11.83 8.69
N LEU A 5 9.52 -12.59 7.59
CA LEU A 5 9.17 -14.01 7.62
C LEU A 5 10.23 -14.85 8.35
N LYS A 6 11.51 -14.54 8.17
CA LYS A 6 12.59 -15.21 8.90
C LYS A 6 12.50 -14.98 10.40
N LYS A 7 12.17 -13.76 10.81
CA LYS A 7 11.98 -13.41 12.22
C LYS A 7 10.80 -14.19 12.82
N LEU A 8 9.68 -14.25 12.12
CA LEU A 8 8.51 -14.99 12.55
C LEU A 8 8.78 -16.49 12.68
N GLU A 9 9.57 -17.05 11.74
CA GLU A 9 9.98 -18.45 11.81
C GLU A 9 10.89 -18.72 13.03
N ALA A 10 11.85 -17.82 13.27
CA ALA A 10 12.74 -17.91 14.43
C ALA A 10 11.98 -17.85 15.76
N GLU A 11 10.90 -17.06 15.81
CA GLU A 11 10.04 -16.95 16.98
C GLU A 11 8.98 -18.06 17.04
N LYS A 12 8.99 -18.99 16.10
CA LYS A 12 8.07 -20.14 15.99
C LYS A 12 6.61 -19.71 15.81
N LEU A 13 6.38 -18.55 15.24
CA LEU A 13 5.02 -18.05 14.93
C LEU A 13 4.54 -18.55 13.58
N VAL A 14 5.45 -18.93 12.71
CA VAL A 14 5.16 -19.58 11.42
C VAL A 14 6.08 -20.76 11.22
N THR A 15 5.64 -21.71 10.38
CA THR A 15 6.47 -22.80 9.88
C THR A 15 6.73 -22.59 8.40
N LYS A 16 7.88 -23.06 7.92
CA LYS A 16 8.24 -22.98 6.51
C LYS A 16 8.33 -24.38 5.92
N GLN A 17 7.70 -24.57 4.77
CA GLN A 17 7.86 -25.78 3.96
C GLN A 17 8.42 -25.40 2.60
N GLN A 18 9.51 -26.03 2.22
CA GLN A 18 10.12 -25.84 0.91
C GLN A 18 9.58 -26.87 -0.06
N ILE A 19 9.08 -26.45 -1.21
CA ILE A 19 8.59 -27.32 -2.27
C ILE A 19 9.54 -27.24 -3.46
N SER A 20 10.12 -28.39 -3.82
CA SER A 20 10.97 -28.51 -5.00
C SER A 20 10.13 -28.45 -6.27
N GLN A 21 10.59 -27.68 -7.27
CA GLN A 21 9.94 -27.60 -8.58
C GLN A 21 10.98 -27.88 -9.66
N THR A 22 10.56 -28.58 -10.74
CA THR A 22 11.47 -28.98 -11.81
C THR A 22 11.77 -27.89 -12.82
N ASP A 23 10.80 -26.98 -13.06
CA ASP A 23 10.88 -25.96 -14.12
C ASP A 23 11.06 -24.54 -13.58
N ARG A 24 11.16 -24.35 -12.29
CA ARG A 24 11.21 -23.02 -11.63
C ARG A 24 11.98 -23.12 -10.33
N PRO A 25 12.36 -21.95 -9.75
CA PRO A 25 12.96 -21.94 -8.41
C PRO A 25 12.08 -22.64 -7.38
N ASN A 26 12.68 -23.22 -6.36
CA ASN A 26 11.97 -23.84 -5.25
C ASN A 26 11.05 -22.81 -4.58
N LYS A 27 9.91 -23.29 -4.10
CA LYS A 27 8.87 -22.46 -3.51
C LYS A 27 8.85 -22.68 -2.00
N ASN A 28 8.76 -21.61 -1.22
CA ASN A 28 8.58 -21.67 0.23
C ASN A 28 7.13 -21.36 0.57
N ILE A 29 6.51 -22.23 1.36
CA ILE A 29 5.17 -22.02 1.90
C ILE A 29 5.27 -21.79 3.40
N TYR A 30 4.74 -20.67 3.88
CA TYR A 30 4.70 -20.32 5.28
C TYR A 30 3.30 -20.55 5.82
N THR A 31 3.21 -21.21 6.97
CA THR A 31 1.94 -21.49 7.64
C THR A 31 2.01 -20.96 9.07
N ILE A 32 0.95 -20.25 9.48
CA ILE A 32 0.87 -19.71 10.83
C ILE A 32 0.66 -20.86 11.85
N THR A 33 1.40 -20.81 12.95
CA THR A 33 1.27 -21.77 14.05
C THR A 33 0.15 -21.33 15.00
N LYS A 34 -0.23 -22.19 15.97
CA LYS A 34 -1.17 -21.80 17.04
C LYS A 34 -0.63 -20.62 17.85
N ALA A 35 0.67 -20.62 18.15
CA ALA A 35 1.32 -19.49 18.81
C ALA A 35 1.25 -18.23 17.98
N GLY A 36 1.42 -18.36 16.65
CA GLY A 36 1.26 -17.26 15.70
C GLY A 36 -0.15 -16.70 15.66
N GLN A 37 -1.15 -17.57 15.66
CA GLN A 37 -2.56 -17.17 15.72
C GLN A 37 -2.88 -16.40 16.99
N ALA A 38 -2.38 -16.86 18.13
CA ALA A 38 -2.58 -16.19 19.42
C ALA A 38 -1.90 -14.82 19.43
N ALA A 39 -0.67 -14.73 18.93
CA ALA A 39 0.07 -13.47 18.83
C ALA A 39 -0.64 -12.47 17.91
N PHE A 40 -1.16 -12.94 16.78
CA PHE A 40 -1.92 -12.12 15.84
C PHE A 40 -3.21 -11.59 16.46
N SER A 41 -4.00 -12.48 17.11
CA SER A 41 -5.25 -12.09 17.76
C SER A 41 -5.02 -11.03 18.84
N LYS A 42 -3.94 -11.18 19.60
CA LYS A 42 -3.55 -10.18 20.62
C LYS A 42 -3.20 -8.85 19.99
N ALA A 43 -2.34 -8.87 18.96
CA ALA A 43 -1.88 -7.64 18.28
C ALA A 43 -3.05 -6.88 17.64
N ILE A 44 -3.97 -7.61 17.00
CA ILE A 44 -5.10 -6.99 16.29
C ILE A 44 -6.17 -6.44 17.25
N SER A 45 -6.18 -6.89 18.50
CA SER A 45 -7.12 -6.42 19.51
C SER A 45 -6.60 -5.20 20.29
N GLU A 46 -5.34 -4.86 20.14
CA GLU A 46 -4.75 -3.70 20.82
C GLU A 46 -5.21 -2.38 20.17
N PRO A 47 -5.13 -1.24 20.91
CA PRO A 47 -5.47 0.07 20.35
C PRO A 47 -4.62 0.39 19.12
N THR A 48 -5.23 1.06 18.15
CA THR A 48 -4.53 1.45 16.92
C THR A 48 -3.58 2.62 17.15
N SER A 49 -2.48 2.63 16.43
CA SER A 49 -1.56 3.76 16.41
C SER A 49 -2.05 4.84 15.45
N ASP A 50 -1.53 6.05 15.62
CA ASP A 50 -1.85 7.17 14.74
C ASP A 50 -1.35 6.89 13.32
N GLU A 51 -2.07 7.42 12.34
CA GLU A 51 -1.69 7.29 10.94
C GLU A 51 -0.46 8.14 10.63
N ILE A 52 0.48 7.60 9.86
CA ILE A 52 1.68 8.31 9.46
C ILE A 52 1.59 8.63 7.97
N LEU A 53 1.61 9.92 7.61
CA LEU A 53 1.72 10.35 6.23
C LEU A 53 3.19 10.62 5.90
N LYS A 54 3.71 9.87 4.92
CA LYS A 54 5.07 10.05 4.42
C LYS A 54 5.01 10.22 2.90
N SER A 55 5.39 11.41 2.42
CA SER A 55 5.34 11.74 1.00
C SER A 55 6.58 12.53 0.59
N ASP A 56 7.41 11.90 -0.23
CA ASP A 56 8.57 12.56 -0.82
C ASP A 56 8.13 13.70 -1.75
N PHE A 57 7.06 13.48 -2.51
CA PHE A 57 6.48 14.51 -3.37
C PHE A 57 6.11 15.77 -2.57
N LEU A 58 5.42 15.63 -1.44
CA LEU A 58 5.01 16.78 -0.63
C LEU A 58 6.20 17.53 -0.05
N MET A 59 7.25 16.81 0.35
CA MET A 59 8.48 17.43 0.83
C MET A 59 9.15 18.25 -0.28
N HIS A 60 9.30 17.67 -1.46
CA HIS A 60 9.87 18.36 -2.60
C HIS A 60 9.06 19.60 -2.99
N LEU A 61 7.74 19.46 -3.02
CA LEU A 61 6.84 20.58 -3.33
C LEU A 61 6.96 21.70 -2.30
N TYR A 62 6.97 21.37 -1.01
CA TYR A 62 7.03 22.34 0.06
C TYR A 62 8.29 23.22 -0.03
N PHE A 63 9.42 22.64 -0.44
CA PHE A 63 10.70 23.35 -0.54
C PHE A 63 11.06 23.76 -1.98
N SER A 64 10.10 23.76 -2.90
CA SER A 64 10.37 23.98 -4.33
C SER A 64 10.36 25.43 -4.77
N GLN A 65 10.30 26.38 -3.85
CA GLN A 65 10.15 27.82 -4.17
C GLN A 65 11.13 28.33 -5.23
N ASP A 66 12.38 27.86 -5.19
CA ASP A 66 13.44 28.32 -6.07
C ASP A 66 13.65 27.43 -7.30
N LEU A 67 12.80 26.42 -7.51
CA LEU A 67 12.88 25.55 -8.68
C LEU A 67 12.13 26.13 -9.87
N PRO A 68 12.59 25.86 -11.10
CA PRO A 68 11.84 26.25 -12.29
C PRO A 68 10.43 25.65 -12.32
N THR A 69 9.47 26.40 -12.85
CA THR A 69 8.08 25.96 -12.97
C THR A 69 7.96 24.64 -13.72
N GLU A 70 8.77 24.45 -14.75
CA GLU A 70 8.79 23.22 -15.56
C GLU A 70 9.16 22.00 -14.72
N GLN A 71 10.09 22.15 -13.79
CA GLN A 71 10.52 21.07 -12.92
C GLN A 71 9.41 20.72 -11.90
N VAL A 72 8.76 21.72 -11.34
CA VAL A 72 7.62 21.51 -10.42
C VAL A 72 6.48 20.86 -11.17
N ALA A 73 6.19 21.28 -12.39
CA ALA A 73 5.16 20.66 -13.23
C ALA A 73 5.45 19.17 -13.48
N LEU A 74 6.72 18.81 -13.65
CA LEU A 74 7.13 17.41 -13.80
C LEU A 74 6.85 16.61 -12.54
N PHE A 75 7.11 17.16 -11.36
CA PHE A 75 6.77 16.49 -10.09
C PHE A 75 5.28 16.17 -10.02
N PHE A 76 4.42 17.11 -10.39
CA PHE A 76 2.97 16.88 -10.43
C PHE A 76 2.59 15.80 -11.43
N LYS A 77 3.14 15.85 -12.63
CA LYS A 77 2.85 14.86 -13.67
C LYS A 77 3.18 13.45 -13.21
N GLU A 78 4.35 13.28 -12.60
CA GLU A 78 4.80 11.98 -12.10
C GLU A 78 3.94 11.50 -10.94
N GLU A 79 3.60 12.37 -10.00
CA GLU A 79 2.78 12.00 -8.84
C GLU A 79 1.34 11.68 -9.24
N ILE A 80 0.76 12.44 -10.15
CA ILE A 80 -0.57 12.15 -10.69
C ILE A 80 -0.59 10.78 -11.36
N SER A 81 0.42 10.48 -12.18
CA SER A 81 0.54 9.19 -12.86
C SER A 81 0.62 8.03 -11.86
N ARG A 82 1.43 8.18 -10.80
CA ARG A 82 1.56 7.15 -9.75
C ARG A 82 0.23 6.91 -9.03
N LYS A 83 -0.47 7.99 -8.68
CA LYS A 83 -1.75 7.88 -7.96
C LYS A 83 -2.86 7.32 -8.84
N GLU A 84 -2.89 7.69 -10.11
CA GLU A 84 -3.86 7.11 -11.06
C GLU A 84 -3.66 5.61 -11.22
N ALA A 85 -2.41 5.16 -11.30
CA ALA A 85 -2.09 3.74 -11.38
C ALA A 85 -2.52 2.99 -10.11
N LYS A 86 -2.25 3.55 -8.94
CA LYS A 86 -2.65 2.96 -7.66
C LYS A 86 -4.17 2.90 -7.51
N LEU A 87 -4.88 3.95 -7.92
CA LEU A 87 -6.34 3.97 -7.88
C LEU A 87 -6.92 2.89 -8.79
N ALA A 88 -6.43 2.78 -10.01
CA ALA A 88 -6.89 1.77 -10.96
C ALA A 88 -6.66 0.35 -10.42
N THR A 89 -5.48 0.09 -9.84
CA THR A 89 -5.18 -1.20 -9.22
C THR A 89 -6.14 -1.50 -8.07
N LEU A 90 -6.38 -0.52 -7.21
CA LEU A 90 -7.25 -0.69 -6.05
C LEU A 90 -8.70 -0.95 -6.46
N GLN A 91 -9.20 -0.24 -7.47
CA GLN A 91 -10.54 -0.45 -8.01
C GLN A 91 -10.69 -1.84 -8.64
N ALA A 92 -9.68 -2.31 -9.37
CA ALA A 92 -9.69 -3.65 -9.96
C ALA A 92 -9.67 -4.73 -8.87
N GLN A 93 -8.86 -4.55 -7.83
CA GLN A 93 -8.82 -5.48 -6.70
C GLN A 93 -10.16 -5.52 -5.95
N LEU A 94 -10.78 -4.36 -5.73
CA LEU A 94 -12.08 -4.30 -5.08
C LEU A 94 -13.13 -5.09 -5.86
N ALA A 95 -13.19 -4.91 -7.19
CA ALA A 95 -14.11 -5.64 -8.04
C ALA A 95 -13.92 -7.16 -7.91
N THR A 96 -12.67 -7.63 -7.91
CA THR A 96 -12.33 -9.05 -7.75
C THR A 96 -12.75 -9.57 -6.38
N TRP A 97 -12.44 -8.84 -5.31
CA TRP A 97 -12.75 -9.28 -3.95
C TRP A 97 -14.23 -9.26 -3.62
N LEU A 98 -15.00 -8.34 -4.21
CA LEU A 98 -16.47 -8.33 -4.05
C LEU A 98 -17.10 -9.60 -4.61
N GLU A 99 -16.52 -10.17 -5.67
CA GLU A 99 -16.97 -11.44 -6.24
C GLU A 99 -16.57 -12.65 -5.38
N ASN A 100 -15.58 -12.49 -4.48
CA ASN A 100 -14.96 -13.56 -3.71
C ASN A 100 -15.18 -13.45 -2.18
N SER A 101 -16.32 -12.97 -1.77
CA SER A 101 -16.74 -12.96 -0.34
C SER A 101 -15.93 -12.01 0.55
N MET A 102 -15.88 -10.76 0.19
CA MET A 102 -15.30 -9.71 1.03
C MET A 102 -16.22 -9.39 2.21
N THR A 103 -15.65 -9.22 3.40
CA THR A 103 -16.40 -8.74 4.57
C THR A 103 -16.64 -7.23 4.48
N ASP A 104 -17.65 -6.73 5.21
CA ASP A 104 -17.94 -5.30 5.27
C ASP A 104 -16.73 -4.50 5.80
N ARG A 105 -16.04 -5.05 6.79
CA ARG A 105 -14.86 -4.38 7.37
C ARG A 105 -13.69 -4.31 6.38
N GLN A 106 -13.48 -5.35 5.59
CA GLN A 106 -12.49 -5.35 4.52
C GLN A 106 -12.85 -4.33 3.45
N GLN A 107 -14.13 -4.24 3.08
CA GLN A 107 -14.58 -3.26 2.09
C GLN A 107 -14.28 -1.82 2.54
N ILE A 108 -14.45 -1.51 3.83
CA ILE A 108 -14.16 -0.18 4.36
C ILE A 108 -12.70 0.21 4.08
N THR A 109 -11.77 -0.73 4.18
CA THR A 109 -10.35 -0.43 3.89
C THR A 109 -10.12 -0.06 2.43
N PHE A 110 -10.83 -0.71 1.50
CA PHE A 110 -10.79 -0.35 0.08
C PHE A 110 -11.45 1.01 -0.17
N ASP A 111 -12.62 1.24 0.42
CA ASP A 111 -13.34 2.52 0.27
C ASP A 111 -12.49 3.68 0.77
N TYR A 112 -11.79 3.49 1.88
CA TYR A 112 -10.86 4.48 2.42
C TYR A 112 -9.74 4.79 1.43
N GLY A 113 -9.10 3.77 0.88
CA GLY A 113 -8.01 3.94 -0.09
C GLY A 113 -8.48 4.61 -1.38
N ILE A 114 -9.64 4.22 -1.90
CA ILE A 114 -10.23 4.82 -3.10
C ILE A 114 -10.55 6.29 -2.86
N ALA A 115 -11.16 6.62 -1.73
CA ALA A 115 -11.46 8.00 -1.36
C ALA A 115 -10.17 8.84 -1.24
N TYR A 116 -9.14 8.28 -0.62
CA TYR A 116 -7.84 8.94 -0.47
C TYR A 116 -7.24 9.31 -1.84
N TYR A 117 -7.15 8.34 -2.75
CA TYR A 117 -6.57 8.60 -4.08
C TYR A 117 -7.45 9.52 -4.91
N THR A 118 -8.77 9.37 -4.86
CA THR A 118 -9.70 10.23 -5.60
C THR A 118 -9.59 11.68 -5.15
N ALA A 119 -9.60 11.93 -3.84
CA ALA A 119 -9.53 13.28 -3.29
C ALA A 119 -8.18 13.93 -3.56
N THR A 120 -7.08 13.20 -3.35
CA THR A 120 -5.74 13.75 -3.57
C THR A 120 -5.47 14.00 -5.05
N LEU A 121 -5.96 13.15 -5.95
CA LEU A 121 -5.86 13.37 -7.40
C LEU A 121 -6.59 14.65 -7.83
N GLU A 122 -7.75 14.90 -7.28
CA GLU A 122 -8.51 16.13 -7.56
C GLU A 122 -7.69 17.37 -7.20
N VAL A 123 -7.08 17.38 -6.02
CA VAL A 123 -6.21 18.47 -5.57
C VAL A 123 -5.01 18.63 -6.50
N LEU A 124 -4.34 17.53 -6.83
CA LEU A 124 -3.14 17.55 -7.67
C LEU A 124 -3.43 18.03 -9.09
N LYS A 125 -4.51 17.55 -9.70
CA LYS A 125 -4.88 17.95 -11.07
C LYS A 125 -5.25 19.43 -11.14
N LYS A 126 -5.99 19.92 -10.14
CA LYS A 126 -6.34 21.33 -10.04
C LYS A 126 -5.10 22.22 -9.87
N ALA A 127 -4.21 21.82 -8.96
CA ALA A 127 -2.96 22.54 -8.73
C ALA A 127 -2.03 22.51 -9.94
N ALA A 128 -1.94 21.39 -10.66
CA ALA A 128 -1.14 21.27 -11.87
C ALA A 128 -1.59 22.25 -12.96
N LYS A 129 -2.90 22.44 -13.13
CA LYS A 129 -3.45 23.42 -14.08
C LYS A 129 -3.06 24.84 -13.68
N SER A 130 -3.10 25.16 -12.40
CA SER A 130 -2.75 26.46 -11.85
C SER A 130 -1.26 26.78 -12.10
N ILE A 131 -0.38 25.80 -11.90
CA ILE A 131 1.07 25.97 -12.11
C ILE A 131 1.39 26.13 -13.60
N ALA A 132 0.69 25.42 -14.48
CA ALA A 132 0.91 25.51 -15.93
C ALA A 132 0.43 26.84 -16.54
N SER A 133 -0.42 27.57 -15.83
CA SER A 133 -0.87 28.92 -16.24
C SER A 133 0.15 29.98 -15.83
#